data_c77a3f80d15bfc26aba0097616cc0276
#
_entry.id   c77a3f80d15bfc26aba0097616cc0276
#
_cell.length_a   1.000
_cell.length_b   1.000
_cell.length_c   1.000
_cell.angle_alpha   90.00
_cell.angle_beta   90.00
_cell.angle_gamma   90.00
#
_symmetry.space_group_name_H-M   'P 1'
#
loop_
_entity.id
_entity.type
_entity.pdbx_description
1 polymer ?
#
loop_
_entity_poly.entity_id
_entity_poly.type
_entity_poly.pdbx_seq_one_letter_code
_entity_poly.pdbx_strand_id
1 'polypeptide(L)'
;TSTYTSSGIFTDVLTSVTGCDSTVTLNLTVHPIPMTNLVRTICAGESFTVGASTFSATGTFQTILTAVTGCDSIVNLNLTVRAPIATTLNRAICQGQSFAVGTSTYTNAGTFTDVLTSVTGCDSTVTLNLTVNPVYEITLTERICDDQTFSVGNMNFSATGTYQVRLSSVAGCDSIVNLILTAHPCTLQFTTNAGAANCFGASTGSVQ
;
A
#
# COMPACT_ATOMS: atom_id res chain seq x y z
N THR A 1 38.13 4.12 64.27
CA THR A 1 37.30 3.25 63.40
C THR A 1 37.91 3.31 62.00
N SER A 2 38.39 2.18 61.52
CA SER A 2 38.94 2.05 60.17
C SER A 2 37.78 1.82 59.17
N THR A 3 37.88 2.37 57.92
CA THR A 3 36.93 2.18 56.86
C THR A 3 37.63 1.52 55.68
N TYR A 4 37.07 0.42 55.19
CA TYR A 4 37.66 -0.38 54.08
C TYR A 4 36.72 -0.36 52.91
N THR A 5 37.22 -0.08 51.68
CA THR A 5 36.46 0.05 50.42
C THR A 5 36.91 -0.91 49.33
N SER A 6 37.91 -1.73 49.59
CA SER A 6 38.44 -2.74 48.65
C SER A 6 38.44 -4.13 49.24
N SER A 7 38.36 -5.16 48.39
CA SER A 7 38.47 -6.53 48.85
C SER A 7 39.83 -6.78 49.47
N GLY A 8 39.89 -7.50 50.62
CA GLY A 8 41.11 -7.83 51.32
C GLY A 8 40.84 -8.41 52.72
N ILE A 9 41.93 -8.80 53.37
CA ILE A 9 41.92 -9.18 54.76
C ILE A 9 42.56 -8.02 55.54
N PHE A 10 41.81 -7.43 56.45
CA PHE A 10 42.23 -6.29 57.25
C PHE A 10 42.26 -6.70 58.72
N THR A 11 43.20 -6.19 59.43
CA THR A 11 43.36 -6.46 60.88
C THR A 11 43.42 -5.15 61.66
N ASP A 12 42.45 -4.94 62.51
CA ASP A 12 42.40 -3.82 63.43
C ASP A 12 42.67 -4.27 64.87
N VAL A 13 43.39 -3.46 65.59
CA VAL A 13 43.61 -3.65 67.03
C VAL A 13 42.70 -2.69 67.78
N LEU A 14 41.79 -3.24 68.54
CA LEU A 14 40.89 -2.50 69.42
C LEU A 14 41.45 -2.44 70.83
N THR A 15 41.81 -1.26 71.29
CA THR A 15 42.37 -1.03 72.63
C THR A 15 41.25 -1.05 73.68
N SER A 16 41.40 -1.95 74.64
CA SER A 16 40.46 -2.03 75.78
C SER A 16 40.81 -1.00 76.85
N VAL A 17 39.77 -0.44 77.49
CA VAL A 17 39.92 0.48 78.66
C VAL A 17 40.60 -0.22 79.85
N THR A 18 40.72 -1.53 79.87
CA THR A 18 41.39 -2.35 80.90
C THR A 18 42.81 -2.76 80.50
N GLY A 19 43.35 -2.28 79.35
CA GLY A 19 44.76 -2.51 78.94
C GLY A 19 45.04 -3.83 78.18
N CYS A 20 43.98 -4.63 77.87
CA CYS A 20 44.20 -5.83 77.04
C CYS A 20 43.58 -5.53 75.62
N ASP A 21 44.49 -5.45 74.62
CA ASP A 21 44.07 -5.19 73.21
C ASP A 21 43.42 -6.42 72.57
N SER A 22 42.40 -6.20 71.76
CA SER A 22 41.74 -7.23 70.97
C SER A 22 42.03 -7.03 69.49
N THR A 23 42.38 -8.08 68.79
CA THR A 23 42.62 -8.09 67.35
C THR A 23 41.37 -8.57 66.64
N VAL A 24 40.84 -7.74 65.72
CA VAL A 24 39.70 -8.12 64.82
C VAL A 24 40.22 -8.26 63.44
N THR A 25 40.01 -9.43 62.81
CA THR A 25 40.30 -9.67 61.41
C THR A 25 39.05 -9.64 60.60
N LEU A 26 38.97 -8.69 59.61
CA LEU A 26 37.90 -8.54 58.65
C LEU A 26 38.35 -9.14 57.31
N ASN A 27 37.62 -10.13 56.81
CA ASN A 27 37.75 -10.61 55.44
C ASN A 27 36.62 -9.94 54.60
N LEU A 28 37.00 -8.93 53.82
CA LEU A 28 36.07 -8.14 53.02
C LEU A 28 36.16 -8.55 51.56
N THR A 29 35.01 -8.88 50.97
CA THR A 29 34.84 -9.08 49.52
C THR A 29 33.97 -7.95 48.95
N VAL A 30 34.53 -7.19 48.04
CA VAL A 30 33.80 -6.15 47.30
C VAL A 30 33.50 -6.66 45.91
N HIS A 31 32.22 -6.79 45.57
CA HIS A 31 31.75 -7.21 44.24
C HIS A 31 31.60 -5.99 43.33
N PRO A 32 32.03 -6.10 42.06
CA PRO A 32 31.74 -5.02 41.08
C PRO A 32 30.27 -4.91 40.83
N ILE A 33 29.80 -3.67 40.57
CA ILE A 33 28.41 -3.40 40.19
C ILE A 33 28.20 -3.94 38.77
N PRO A 34 27.32 -4.94 38.55
CA PRO A 34 27.01 -5.43 37.23
C PRO A 34 26.37 -4.34 36.37
N MET A 35 26.80 -4.20 35.11
CA MET A 35 26.25 -3.25 34.16
C MET A 35 25.74 -4.00 32.93
N THR A 36 24.46 -3.72 32.52
CA THR A 36 23.83 -4.32 31.36
C THR A 36 23.38 -3.22 30.39
N ASN A 37 23.72 -3.37 29.10
CA ASN A 37 23.27 -2.49 28.06
C ASN A 37 22.13 -3.17 27.28
N LEU A 38 20.96 -2.52 27.23
CA LEU A 38 19.78 -2.96 26.48
C LEU A 38 19.52 -2.01 25.32
N VAL A 39 19.30 -2.57 24.13
CA VAL A 39 18.82 -1.83 22.96
C VAL A 39 17.43 -2.37 22.63
N ARG A 40 16.45 -1.48 22.58
CA ARG A 40 15.06 -1.82 22.27
C ARG A 40 14.44 -0.82 21.30
N THR A 41 13.55 -1.35 20.47
CA THR A 41 12.69 -0.55 19.59
C THR A 41 11.26 -0.90 19.92
N ILE A 42 10.43 0.11 20.10
CA ILE A 42 8.98 0.02 20.32
C ILE A 42 8.25 0.94 19.35
N CYS A 43 6.94 0.77 19.23
CA CYS A 43 6.09 1.64 18.42
C CYS A 43 5.57 2.83 19.24
N ALA A 44 5.23 3.92 18.59
CA ALA A 44 4.58 5.05 19.23
C ALA A 44 3.26 4.60 19.90
N GLY A 45 3.10 4.99 21.17
CA GLY A 45 1.99 4.52 22.03
C GLY A 45 2.31 3.31 22.88
N GLU A 46 3.42 2.60 22.63
CA GLU A 46 3.90 1.51 23.48
C GLU A 46 4.88 2.03 24.56
N SER A 47 5.15 1.16 25.53
CA SER A 47 6.12 1.42 26.57
C SER A 47 6.98 0.18 26.86
N PHE A 48 8.19 0.40 27.32
CA PHE A 48 9.12 -0.63 27.75
C PHE A 48 9.49 -0.44 29.22
N THR A 49 9.43 -1.51 30.00
CA THR A 49 9.67 -1.47 31.45
C THR A 49 10.99 -2.15 31.83
N VAL A 50 11.77 -1.49 32.66
CA VAL A 50 12.99 -2.03 33.27
C VAL A 50 12.87 -1.88 34.78
N GLY A 51 12.78 -2.98 35.50
CA GLY A 51 12.48 -2.94 36.94
C GLY A 51 11.14 -2.27 37.21
N ALA A 52 11.16 -1.22 38.03
CA ALA A 52 9.97 -0.41 38.34
C ALA A 52 9.78 0.80 37.38
N SER A 53 10.74 1.05 36.47
CA SER A 53 10.73 2.23 35.59
C SER A 53 10.17 1.89 34.23
N THR A 54 9.25 2.73 33.71
CA THR A 54 8.61 2.56 32.41
C THR A 54 8.97 3.73 31.49
N PHE A 55 9.36 3.42 30.26
CA PHE A 55 9.85 4.37 29.26
C PHE A 55 9.00 4.29 28.00
N SER A 56 8.61 5.44 27.45
CA SER A 56 7.76 5.55 26.25
C SER A 56 8.30 6.55 25.22
N ALA A 57 9.49 7.12 25.46
CA ALA A 57 10.13 8.06 24.54
C ALA A 57 11.48 7.56 24.07
N THR A 58 11.90 7.96 22.86
CA THR A 58 13.26 7.69 22.38
C THR A 58 14.29 8.36 23.27
N GLY A 59 15.32 7.60 23.68
CA GLY A 59 16.38 8.12 24.51
C GLY A 59 17.28 7.04 25.09
N THR A 60 18.31 7.48 25.83
CA THR A 60 19.16 6.63 26.64
C THR A 60 18.81 6.85 28.12
N PHE A 61 18.45 5.80 28.79
CA PHE A 61 18.01 5.81 30.18
C PHE A 61 18.89 4.89 31.00
N GLN A 62 19.13 5.28 32.27
CA GLN A 62 19.81 4.47 33.23
C GLN A 62 18.87 4.14 34.38
N THR A 63 18.78 2.88 34.73
CA THR A 63 17.95 2.38 35.84
C THR A 63 18.80 1.49 36.74
N ILE A 64 18.63 1.66 38.04
CA ILE A 64 19.26 0.82 39.05
C ILE A 64 18.27 -0.27 39.44
N LEU A 65 18.69 -1.52 39.35
CA LEU A 65 17.94 -2.67 39.81
C LEU A 65 18.54 -3.18 41.11
N THR A 66 17.75 -3.12 42.16
CA THR A 66 18.16 -3.63 43.48
C THR A 66 18.18 -5.16 43.48
N ALA A 67 19.31 -5.76 43.75
CA ALA A 67 19.46 -7.22 43.82
C ALA A 67 19.01 -7.74 45.19
N VAL A 68 18.50 -8.96 45.21
CA VAL A 68 18.09 -9.65 46.46
C VAL A 68 19.26 -9.81 47.46
N THR A 69 20.52 -9.81 46.94
CA THR A 69 21.76 -9.92 47.72
C THR A 69 22.37 -8.58 48.10
N GLY A 70 21.72 -7.46 47.83
CA GLY A 70 22.18 -6.13 48.24
C GLY A 70 23.19 -5.44 47.31
N CYS A 71 23.64 -6.09 46.23
CA CYS A 71 24.49 -5.47 45.20
C CYS A 71 23.59 -5.02 44.00
N ASP A 72 23.39 -3.74 43.89
CA ASP A 72 22.59 -3.17 42.83
C ASP A 72 23.20 -3.37 41.44
N SER A 73 22.37 -3.48 40.41
CA SER A 73 22.81 -3.59 39.01
C SER A 73 22.37 -2.36 38.23
N ILE A 74 23.22 -1.89 37.33
CA ILE A 74 22.93 -0.75 36.46
C ILE A 74 22.48 -1.28 35.09
N VAL A 75 21.32 -0.84 34.62
CA VAL A 75 20.84 -1.09 33.28
C VAL A 75 20.81 0.20 32.48
N ASN A 76 21.57 0.25 31.40
CA ASN A 76 21.54 1.32 30.42
C ASN A 76 20.63 0.89 29.26
N LEU A 77 19.48 1.55 29.12
CA LEU A 77 18.52 1.30 28.05
C LEU A 77 18.70 2.33 26.94
N ASN A 78 18.97 1.88 25.73
CA ASN A 78 18.84 2.68 24.50
C ASN A 78 17.52 2.33 23.83
N LEU A 79 16.52 3.20 23.98
CA LEU A 79 15.17 3.02 23.47
C LEU A 79 14.95 3.87 22.22
N THR A 80 14.47 3.22 21.16
CA THR A 80 14.00 3.88 19.92
C THR A 80 12.50 3.72 19.80
N VAL A 81 11.76 4.81 19.70
CA VAL A 81 10.32 4.82 19.43
C VAL A 81 10.09 5.15 17.96
N ARG A 82 9.45 4.25 17.23
CA ARG A 82 9.12 4.43 15.81
C ARG A 82 7.69 4.94 15.66
N ALA A 83 7.52 5.97 14.84
CA ALA A 83 6.19 6.44 14.44
C ALA A 83 5.57 5.47 13.42
N PRO A 84 4.23 5.30 13.40
CA PRO A 84 3.54 4.58 12.35
C PRO A 84 3.76 5.29 11.01
N ILE A 85 3.84 4.52 9.93
CA ILE A 85 3.96 5.05 8.58
C ILE A 85 2.55 5.21 8.01
N ALA A 86 2.22 6.39 7.50
CA ALA A 86 1.00 6.65 6.77
C ALA A 86 1.33 6.84 5.27
N THR A 87 0.68 6.08 4.41
CA THR A 87 0.87 6.14 2.95
C THR A 87 -0.46 6.33 2.26
N THR A 88 -0.53 7.24 1.27
CA THR A 88 -1.70 7.40 0.42
C THR A 88 -1.43 6.82 -0.96
N LEU A 89 -2.32 5.95 -1.42
CA LEU A 89 -2.31 5.35 -2.75
C LEU A 89 -3.49 5.91 -3.55
N ASN A 90 -3.20 6.48 -4.74
CA ASN A 90 -4.21 6.86 -5.70
C ASN A 90 -4.18 5.83 -6.83
N ARG A 91 -5.31 5.15 -7.06
CA ARG A 91 -5.43 4.09 -8.06
C ARG A 91 -6.72 4.26 -8.86
N ALA A 92 -6.63 3.87 -10.13
CA ALA A 92 -7.79 3.76 -11.01
C ALA A 92 -7.84 2.33 -11.54
N ILE A 93 -9.03 1.75 -11.55
CA ILE A 93 -9.33 0.44 -12.13
C ILE A 93 -10.51 0.59 -13.08
N CYS A 94 -10.74 -0.41 -13.92
CA CYS A 94 -11.92 -0.48 -14.77
C CYS A 94 -13.05 -1.19 -14.03
N GLN A 95 -14.28 -0.86 -14.38
CA GLN A 95 -15.47 -1.56 -13.90
C GLN A 95 -15.32 -3.07 -14.10
N GLY A 96 -15.58 -3.84 -13.04
CA GLY A 96 -15.39 -5.29 -13.00
C GLY A 96 -13.99 -5.75 -12.58
N GLN A 97 -13.03 -4.82 -12.40
CA GLN A 97 -11.72 -5.12 -11.83
C GLN A 97 -11.69 -4.89 -10.31
N SER A 98 -10.63 -5.37 -9.68
CA SER A 98 -10.39 -5.18 -8.25
C SER A 98 -8.96 -4.71 -7.99
N PHE A 99 -8.76 -4.03 -6.87
CA PHE A 99 -7.45 -3.64 -6.35
C PHE A 99 -7.30 -4.13 -4.91
N ALA A 100 -6.14 -4.72 -4.60
CA ALA A 100 -5.88 -5.27 -3.26
C ALA A 100 -4.88 -4.39 -2.48
N VAL A 101 -5.16 -4.21 -1.19
CA VAL A 101 -4.24 -3.61 -0.20
C VAL A 101 -4.13 -4.60 0.96
N GLY A 102 -2.95 -5.17 1.15
CA GLY A 102 -2.78 -6.25 2.13
C GLY A 102 -3.69 -7.44 1.86
N THR A 103 -4.60 -7.74 2.77
CA THR A 103 -5.61 -8.80 2.64
C THR A 103 -6.97 -8.29 2.14
N SER A 104 -7.16 -6.97 2.09
CA SER A 104 -8.41 -6.33 1.66
C SER A 104 -8.45 -6.18 0.16
N THR A 105 -9.65 -6.36 -0.45
CA THR A 105 -9.87 -6.22 -1.89
C THR A 105 -11.03 -5.27 -2.15
N TYR A 106 -10.82 -4.30 -3.03
CA TYR A 106 -11.75 -3.22 -3.34
C TYR A 106 -12.16 -3.23 -4.80
N THR A 107 -13.47 -3.11 -5.05
CA THR A 107 -14.08 -3.13 -6.40
C THR A 107 -14.86 -1.85 -6.71
N ASN A 108 -15.17 -1.04 -5.70
CA ASN A 108 -15.94 0.18 -5.83
C ASN A 108 -15.06 1.42 -5.65
N ALA A 109 -15.43 2.52 -6.31
CA ALA A 109 -14.78 3.80 -6.08
C ALA A 109 -14.99 4.28 -4.65
N GLY A 110 -13.96 4.88 -4.06
CA GLY A 110 -14.03 5.40 -2.69
C GLY A 110 -12.67 5.62 -2.06
N THR A 111 -12.68 6.09 -0.82
CA THR A 111 -11.49 6.18 0.02
C THR A 111 -11.57 5.10 1.11
N PHE A 112 -10.57 4.27 1.16
CA PHE A 112 -10.47 3.13 2.08
C PHE A 112 -9.22 3.25 2.91
N THR A 113 -9.27 2.76 4.16
CA THR A 113 -8.12 2.80 5.06
C THR A 113 -7.87 1.39 5.58
N ASP A 114 -6.66 0.89 5.35
CA ASP A 114 -6.17 -0.39 5.85
C ASP A 114 -5.01 -0.20 6.80
N VAL A 115 -4.95 -1.06 7.82
CA VAL A 115 -3.80 -1.14 8.73
C VAL A 115 -3.00 -2.38 8.36
N LEU A 116 -1.76 -2.17 7.97
CA LEU A 116 -0.83 -3.23 7.59
C LEU A 116 0.22 -3.40 8.67
N THR A 117 0.34 -4.62 9.19
CA THR A 117 1.38 -4.97 10.17
C THR A 117 2.74 -4.98 9.48
N SER A 118 3.66 -4.16 9.98
CA SER A 118 5.03 -4.10 9.46
C SER A 118 5.86 -5.27 9.99
N VAL A 119 6.84 -5.72 9.20
CA VAL A 119 7.87 -6.71 9.65
C VAL A 119 8.69 -6.22 10.83
N THR A 120 8.69 -4.92 11.13
CA THR A 120 9.33 -4.30 12.30
C THR A 120 8.37 -4.16 13.48
N GLY A 121 7.14 -4.67 13.37
CA GLY A 121 6.12 -4.69 14.43
C GLY A 121 5.28 -3.42 14.57
N CYS A 122 5.64 -2.30 13.91
CA CYS A 122 4.83 -1.07 13.97
C CYS A 122 3.85 -1.02 12.78
N ASP A 123 2.57 -0.98 13.09
CA ASP A 123 1.52 -0.94 12.09
C ASP A 123 1.62 0.30 11.20
N SER A 124 1.34 0.11 9.92
CA SER A 124 1.32 1.18 8.91
C SER A 124 -0.11 1.38 8.42
N THR A 125 -0.51 2.63 8.27
CA THR A 125 -1.83 2.98 7.73
C THR A 125 -1.70 3.28 6.24
N VAL A 126 -2.48 2.60 5.41
CA VAL A 126 -2.58 2.84 3.97
C VAL A 126 -3.96 3.40 3.67
N THR A 127 -4.00 4.61 3.12
CA THR A 127 -5.22 5.22 2.60
C THR A 127 -5.27 5.04 1.10
N LEU A 128 -6.22 4.26 0.60
CA LEU A 128 -6.46 4.03 -0.82
C LEU A 128 -7.57 4.96 -1.32
N ASN A 129 -7.25 5.83 -2.28
CA ASN A 129 -8.24 6.56 -3.08
C ASN A 129 -8.42 5.80 -4.40
N LEU A 130 -9.52 5.07 -4.51
CA LEU A 130 -9.82 4.24 -5.67
C LEU A 130 -10.84 4.92 -6.57
N THR A 131 -10.49 5.06 -7.85
CA THR A 131 -11.38 5.48 -8.93
C THR A 131 -11.75 4.28 -9.77
N VAL A 132 -13.02 4.10 -10.09
CA VAL A 132 -13.50 3.05 -10.99
C VAL A 132 -13.99 3.71 -12.27
N ASN A 133 -13.30 3.46 -13.37
CA ASN A 133 -13.67 3.97 -14.70
C ASN A 133 -14.71 3.04 -15.33
N PRO A 134 -15.79 3.59 -15.92
CA PRO A 134 -16.79 2.77 -16.57
C PRO A 134 -16.24 2.10 -17.84
N VAL A 135 -16.73 0.90 -18.13
CA VAL A 135 -16.57 0.22 -19.42
C VAL A 135 -17.87 0.45 -20.19
N TYR A 136 -17.76 0.98 -21.41
CA TYR A 136 -18.93 1.23 -22.26
C TYR A 136 -19.08 0.09 -23.26
N GLU A 137 -20.33 -0.39 -23.42
CA GLU A 137 -20.71 -1.29 -24.47
C GLU A 137 -21.80 -0.62 -25.30
N ILE A 138 -21.54 -0.43 -26.59
CA ILE A 138 -22.47 0.20 -27.52
C ILE A 138 -22.72 -0.72 -28.70
N THR A 139 -23.95 -0.69 -29.24
CA THR A 139 -24.31 -1.38 -30.46
C THR A 139 -24.51 -0.36 -31.57
N LEU A 140 -23.78 -0.50 -32.68
CA LEU A 140 -23.93 0.26 -33.89
C LEU A 140 -24.63 -0.62 -34.94
N THR A 141 -25.65 -0.12 -35.58
CA THR A 141 -26.31 -0.79 -36.70
C THR A 141 -26.17 0.11 -37.94
N GLU A 142 -25.39 -0.38 -38.91
CA GLU A 142 -25.03 0.38 -40.08
C GLU A 142 -25.35 -0.39 -41.37
N ARG A 143 -25.62 0.38 -42.44
CA ARG A 143 -25.86 -0.13 -43.78
C ARG A 143 -24.92 0.55 -44.74
N ILE A 144 -24.23 -0.23 -45.56
CA ILE A 144 -23.29 0.25 -46.56
C ILE A 144 -23.63 -0.37 -47.93
N CYS A 145 -23.08 0.24 -49.00
CA CYS A 145 -23.06 -0.39 -50.31
C CYS A 145 -21.95 -1.46 -50.37
N ASP A 146 -22.10 -2.43 -51.26
CA ASP A 146 -21.14 -3.57 -51.37
C ASP A 146 -19.73 -3.12 -51.74
N ASP A 147 -19.57 -1.92 -52.31
CA ASP A 147 -18.27 -1.31 -52.67
C ASP A 147 -17.73 -0.38 -51.56
N GLN A 148 -18.43 -0.24 -50.45
CA GLN A 148 -18.04 0.64 -49.36
C GLN A 148 -17.49 -0.12 -48.16
N THR A 149 -16.81 0.62 -47.30
CA THR A 149 -16.32 0.13 -46.02
C THR A 149 -16.78 1.01 -44.89
N PHE A 150 -17.10 0.41 -43.76
CA PHE A 150 -17.41 1.09 -42.51
C PHE A 150 -16.28 0.91 -41.52
N SER A 151 -15.83 1.97 -40.86
CA SER A 151 -14.68 1.94 -39.97
C SER A 151 -15.12 2.09 -38.50
N VAL A 152 -14.60 1.23 -37.63
CA VAL A 152 -14.72 1.36 -36.19
C VAL A 152 -13.31 1.36 -35.58
N GLY A 153 -12.90 2.48 -35.03
CA GLY A 153 -11.50 2.66 -34.60
C GLY A 153 -10.54 2.52 -35.80
N ASN A 154 -9.62 1.58 -35.71
CA ASN A 154 -8.64 1.28 -36.75
C ASN A 154 -9.02 0.07 -37.62
N MET A 155 -10.23 -0.47 -37.45
CA MET A 155 -10.72 -1.64 -38.18
C MET A 155 -11.73 -1.22 -39.24
N ASN A 156 -11.64 -1.82 -40.43
CA ASN A 156 -12.52 -1.60 -41.58
C ASN A 156 -13.33 -2.86 -41.89
N PHE A 157 -14.61 -2.70 -42.11
CA PHE A 157 -15.58 -3.77 -42.37
C PHE A 157 -16.31 -3.49 -43.68
N SER A 158 -16.43 -4.49 -44.56
CA SER A 158 -17.10 -4.36 -45.86
C SER A 158 -18.16 -5.41 -46.09
N ALA A 159 -18.23 -6.45 -45.28
CA ALA A 159 -19.19 -7.55 -45.47
C ALA A 159 -20.33 -7.47 -44.42
N THR A 160 -21.51 -7.96 -44.77
CA THR A 160 -22.60 -8.16 -43.84
C THR A 160 -22.18 -9.09 -42.71
N GLY A 161 -22.41 -8.66 -41.44
CA GLY A 161 -22.04 -9.45 -40.27
C GLY A 161 -22.21 -8.70 -38.97
N THR A 162 -21.99 -9.42 -37.88
CA THR A 162 -21.88 -8.86 -36.54
C THR A 162 -20.41 -8.93 -36.08
N TYR A 163 -19.87 -7.79 -35.71
CA TYR A 163 -18.46 -7.66 -35.34
C TYR A 163 -18.37 -7.06 -33.95
N GLN A 164 -17.42 -7.54 -33.14
CA GLN A 164 -17.09 -6.94 -31.85
C GLN A 164 -15.70 -6.30 -31.93
N VAL A 165 -15.68 -5.02 -31.69
CA VAL A 165 -14.43 -4.21 -31.72
C VAL A 165 -14.17 -3.66 -30.31
N ARG A 166 -12.94 -3.85 -29.83
CA ARG A 166 -12.46 -3.26 -28.58
C ARG A 166 -11.72 -1.97 -28.90
N LEU A 167 -12.14 -0.88 -28.28
CA LEU A 167 -11.52 0.43 -28.40
C LEU A 167 -10.90 0.81 -27.06
N SER A 168 -9.57 1.01 -27.05
CA SER A 168 -8.86 1.45 -25.85
C SER A 168 -9.18 2.90 -25.55
N SER A 169 -9.64 3.16 -24.32
CA SER A 169 -9.87 4.52 -23.86
C SER A 169 -8.57 5.14 -23.31
N VAL A 170 -8.53 6.48 -23.23
CA VAL A 170 -7.42 7.22 -22.64
C VAL A 170 -7.17 6.83 -21.16
N ALA A 171 -8.20 6.35 -20.48
CA ALA A 171 -8.13 5.87 -19.10
C ALA A 171 -7.70 4.39 -19.00
N GLY A 172 -7.38 3.72 -20.13
CA GLY A 172 -6.95 2.32 -20.17
C GLY A 172 -8.09 1.30 -20.00
N CYS A 173 -9.36 1.76 -19.94
CA CYS A 173 -10.53 0.86 -19.87
C CYS A 173 -11.13 0.70 -21.25
N ASP A 174 -11.06 -0.51 -21.77
CA ASP A 174 -11.57 -0.80 -23.12
C ASP A 174 -13.08 -0.67 -23.20
N SER A 175 -13.55 -0.03 -24.26
CA SER A 175 -14.97 0.00 -24.66
C SER A 175 -15.24 -1.05 -25.70
N ILE A 176 -16.41 -1.65 -25.67
CA ILE A 176 -16.85 -2.67 -26.63
C ILE A 176 -17.84 -2.03 -27.59
N VAL A 177 -17.57 -2.15 -28.89
CA VAL A 177 -18.49 -1.78 -29.96
C VAL A 177 -18.98 -3.04 -30.65
N ASN A 178 -20.25 -3.35 -30.54
CA ASN A 178 -20.93 -4.41 -31.29
C ASN A 178 -21.49 -3.79 -32.57
N LEU A 179 -20.83 -4.02 -33.71
CA LEU A 179 -21.25 -3.52 -35.01
C LEU A 179 -22.11 -4.58 -35.71
N ILE A 180 -23.35 -4.21 -36.05
CA ILE A 180 -24.23 -4.96 -36.93
C ILE A 180 -24.18 -4.26 -38.28
N LEU A 181 -23.47 -4.84 -39.24
CA LEU A 181 -23.29 -4.28 -40.59
C LEU A 181 -24.09 -5.04 -41.60
N THR A 182 -24.81 -4.32 -42.47
CA THR A 182 -25.49 -4.86 -43.61
C THR A 182 -24.96 -4.21 -44.88
N ALA A 183 -24.30 -5.00 -45.73
CA ALA A 183 -23.88 -4.58 -47.05
C ALA A 183 -24.96 -5.00 -48.06
N HIS A 184 -25.30 -4.12 -48.98
CA HIS A 184 -26.29 -4.40 -50.00
C HIS A 184 -25.92 -3.74 -51.33
N PRO A 185 -26.32 -4.31 -52.47
CA PRO A 185 -26.01 -3.74 -53.77
C PRO A 185 -26.69 -2.35 -53.93
N CYS A 186 -25.86 -1.34 -54.19
CA CYS A 186 -26.32 0.02 -54.48
C CYS A 186 -26.32 0.24 -56.00
N THR A 187 -27.20 -0.46 -56.68
CA THR A 187 -27.41 -0.23 -58.13
C THR A 187 -28.40 0.92 -58.31
N LEU A 188 -27.96 1.97 -58.98
CA LEU A 188 -28.89 2.96 -59.52
C LEU A 188 -29.75 2.30 -60.59
N GLN A 189 -31.01 2.05 -60.27
CA GLN A 189 -31.99 1.59 -61.29
C GLN A 189 -32.48 2.80 -62.09
N PHE A 190 -31.92 2.98 -63.27
CA PHE A 190 -32.47 3.93 -64.21
C PHE A 190 -33.63 3.24 -64.98
N THR A 191 -34.85 3.59 -64.71
CA THR A 191 -35.97 3.22 -65.56
C THR A 191 -36.03 4.26 -66.68
N THR A 192 -35.52 3.90 -67.87
CA THR A 192 -35.75 4.70 -69.08
C THR A 192 -37.16 4.44 -69.59
N ASN A 193 -38.04 5.39 -69.40
CA ASN A 193 -39.35 5.37 -70.02
C ASN A 193 -39.19 6.02 -71.41
N ALA A 194 -38.89 5.17 -72.45
CA ALA A 194 -38.84 5.65 -73.80
C ALA A 194 -40.27 5.87 -74.34
N GLY A 195 -40.78 7.08 -74.19
CA GLY A 195 -41.97 7.48 -74.93
C GLY A 195 -41.65 7.56 -76.40
N ALA A 196 -42.46 6.86 -77.26
CA ALA A 196 -42.31 6.93 -78.70
C ALA A 196 -42.49 8.33 -79.16
N ALA A 197 -41.55 8.89 -79.87
CA ALA A 197 -41.70 10.17 -80.55
C ALA A 197 -42.76 10.06 -81.72
N ASN A 198 -43.85 10.76 -81.57
CA ASN A 198 -44.94 10.59 -82.49
C ASN A 198 -44.88 11.38 -83.80
N CYS A 199 -43.81 12.16 -84.07
CA CYS A 199 -43.64 12.87 -85.35
C CYS A 199 -42.18 13.22 -85.57
N PHE A 200 -41.85 13.34 -86.87
CA PHE A 200 -40.50 13.74 -87.29
C PHE A 200 -40.18 15.15 -86.74
N GLY A 201 -39.20 15.27 -85.88
CA GLY A 201 -38.81 16.55 -85.30
C GLY A 201 -39.31 16.90 -83.89
N ALA A 202 -40.07 16.02 -83.20
CA ALA A 202 -40.47 16.22 -81.82
C ALA A 202 -39.57 15.40 -80.88
N SER A 203 -38.74 16.06 -80.11
CA SER A 203 -37.95 15.47 -79.02
C SER A 203 -38.79 15.51 -77.73
N THR A 204 -39.40 14.33 -77.34
CA THR A 204 -40.19 14.23 -76.13
C THR A 204 -39.66 13.13 -75.16
N GLY A 205 -38.36 12.93 -75.18
CA GLY A 205 -37.72 12.04 -74.24
C GLY A 205 -37.39 12.76 -72.93
N SER A 206 -37.88 12.30 -71.77
CA SER A 206 -37.48 12.70 -70.40
C SER A 206 -36.84 11.54 -69.69
N VAL A 207 -35.73 11.80 -68.98
CA VAL A 207 -35.10 10.86 -68.08
C VAL A 207 -35.46 11.34 -66.67
N GLN A 208 -36.06 10.48 -65.84
CA GLN A 208 -36.30 10.69 -64.41
C GLN A 208 -35.35 9.84 -63.61
#